data_9ae925bf002e27cd91792b58a94fd384
#
_entry.id   9ae925bf002e27cd91792b58a94fd384
#
_cell.length_a   1.000
_cell.length_b   1.000
_cell.length_c   1.000
_cell.angle_alpha   90.00
_cell.angle_beta   90.00
_cell.angle_gamma   90.00
#
_symmetry.space_group_name_H-M   'P 1'
#
loop_
_entity.id
_entity.type
_entity.pdbx_description
1 polymer ?
#
loop_
_entity_poly.entity_id
_entity_poly.type
_entity_poly.pdbx_seq_one_letter_code
_entity_poly.pdbx_strand_id
1 'polypeptide(L)'
;MEKELRLMKGNEAVAEAAIRAGADGYFGYPITPQSEILEYLMEANPQATTGMVVLQAESEVAAINMVYGGAACGKKVMTSSSSPGISLKQEGITYIAGAELPCLIVNVVRGGPGLGTIQPAQSDYFQATKGGGHGDYHLLVLAPSSVQEMADFVELGFDLAFKYRNPVMILSDGAIGQMMEKVWLKPQKKRSEEILPWATTGKPATRERNIITSLDLDPGRQEQFNLKLIAKYREMEEKEVRFEEFMTDDADYIFVAYGTSARLCQKALKLARAEGIKAGLLRPVTLFPFPKKRLNELADKVKGMLAVEMSAGQMVEDVMLSVCGKTRVSHYGRMGGMIPTPEEVVENLKSFIKG
;
A
#
# COMPACT_ATOMS: atom_id res chain seq x y z
N MET A 1 -23.78 -10.99 -13.26
CA MET A 1 -24.15 -9.77 -12.52
C MET A 1 -23.46 -8.60 -13.18
N GLU A 2 -24.19 -7.56 -13.54
CA GLU A 2 -23.63 -6.38 -14.18
C GLU A 2 -22.69 -5.64 -13.24
N LYS A 3 -21.57 -5.14 -13.79
CA LYS A 3 -20.68 -4.23 -13.08
C LYS A 3 -21.41 -2.90 -12.91
N GLU A 4 -21.38 -2.36 -11.71
CA GLU A 4 -22.00 -1.07 -11.40
C GLU A 4 -20.96 0.05 -11.57
N LEU A 5 -21.33 1.11 -12.28
CA LEU A 5 -20.48 2.30 -12.47
C LEU A 5 -20.95 3.42 -11.55
N ARG A 6 -20.07 3.90 -10.68
CA ARG A 6 -20.31 5.06 -9.81
C ARG A 6 -19.23 6.12 -9.97
N LEU A 7 -19.58 7.37 -9.75
CA LEU A 7 -18.63 8.46 -9.55
C LEU A 7 -18.33 8.57 -8.05
N MET A 8 -17.09 8.34 -7.65
CA MET A 8 -16.70 8.23 -6.24
C MET A 8 -15.35 8.87 -5.99
N LYS A 9 -15.14 9.36 -4.75
CA LYS A 9 -13.80 9.67 -4.24
C LYS A 9 -12.99 8.38 -4.00
N GLY A 10 -11.66 8.49 -4.02
CA GLY A 10 -10.78 7.35 -3.72
C GLY A 10 -11.06 6.74 -2.34
N ASN A 11 -11.24 7.56 -1.31
CA ASN A 11 -11.59 7.11 0.03
C ASN A 11 -12.92 6.36 0.08
N GLU A 12 -13.96 6.90 -0.57
CA GLU A 12 -15.28 6.27 -0.68
C GLU A 12 -15.20 4.92 -1.44
N ALA A 13 -14.38 4.87 -2.49
CA ALA A 13 -14.19 3.67 -3.30
C ALA A 13 -13.54 2.53 -2.48
N VAL A 14 -12.59 2.85 -1.60
CA VAL A 14 -12.03 1.87 -0.64
C VAL A 14 -13.12 1.33 0.30
N ALA A 15 -13.93 2.21 0.85
CA ALA A 15 -14.98 1.84 1.79
C ALA A 15 -16.04 0.93 1.13
N GLU A 16 -16.55 1.31 -0.04
CA GLU A 16 -17.50 0.51 -0.79
C GLU A 16 -16.91 -0.83 -1.25
N ALA A 17 -15.64 -0.82 -1.69
CA ALA A 17 -14.94 -2.05 -2.09
C ALA A 17 -14.76 -3.01 -0.90
N ALA A 18 -14.55 -2.52 0.31
CA ALA A 18 -14.46 -3.35 1.50
C ALA A 18 -15.79 -4.04 1.82
N ILE A 19 -16.90 -3.31 1.74
CA ILE A 19 -18.24 -3.88 1.88
C ILE A 19 -18.43 -4.99 0.83
N ARG A 20 -18.13 -4.70 -0.44
CA ARG A 20 -18.31 -5.64 -1.56
C ARG A 20 -17.37 -6.84 -1.52
N ALA A 21 -16.18 -6.68 -0.99
CA ALA A 21 -15.24 -7.80 -0.79
C ALA A 21 -15.68 -8.78 0.33
N GLY A 22 -16.77 -8.47 1.02
CA GLY A 22 -17.27 -9.27 2.14
C GLY A 22 -16.38 -9.15 3.37
N ALA A 23 -15.90 -7.95 3.67
CA ALA A 23 -15.18 -7.69 4.91
C ALA A 23 -16.07 -7.96 6.13
N ASP A 24 -15.46 -8.47 7.20
CA ASP A 24 -16.14 -8.74 8.47
C ASP A 24 -16.13 -7.54 9.40
N GLY A 25 -15.10 -6.68 9.31
CA GLY A 25 -15.01 -5.53 10.18
C GLY A 25 -14.04 -4.45 9.73
N TYR A 26 -14.39 -3.22 10.08
CA TYR A 26 -13.55 -2.04 10.01
C TYR A 26 -13.41 -1.43 11.39
N PHE A 27 -12.17 -1.18 11.82
CA PHE A 27 -11.84 -0.53 13.08
C PHE A 27 -10.92 0.65 12.80
N GLY A 28 -11.39 1.86 13.02
CA GLY A 28 -10.65 3.07 12.66
C GLY A 28 -10.82 4.22 13.61
N TYR A 29 -9.98 5.24 13.44
CA TYR A 29 -10.07 6.53 14.11
C TYR A 29 -9.96 7.63 13.04
N PRO A 30 -10.81 8.67 13.08
CA PRO A 30 -10.84 9.69 12.03
C PRO A 30 -9.57 10.53 12.04
N ILE A 31 -8.96 10.69 10.89
CA ILE A 31 -7.81 11.56 10.66
C ILE A 31 -7.80 12.01 9.19
N THR A 32 -7.65 13.32 8.94
CA THR A 32 -7.53 13.86 7.59
C THR A 32 -6.20 13.42 6.93
N PRO A 33 -6.19 13.00 5.64
CA PRO A 33 -7.27 13.10 4.65
C PRO A 33 -8.05 11.80 4.39
N GLN A 34 -8.14 10.85 5.33
CA GLN A 34 -8.82 9.56 5.12
C GLN A 34 -10.20 9.44 5.83
N SER A 35 -10.67 10.47 6.52
CA SER A 35 -11.89 10.41 7.35
C SER A 35 -13.11 9.91 6.58
N GLU A 36 -13.22 10.21 5.28
CA GLU A 36 -14.34 9.78 4.44
C GLU A 36 -14.47 8.26 4.32
N ILE A 37 -13.41 7.47 4.60
CA ILE A 37 -13.52 6.00 4.63
C ILE A 37 -14.46 5.59 5.76
N LEU A 38 -14.24 6.11 6.97
CA LEU A 38 -15.10 5.83 8.12
C LEU A 38 -16.50 6.46 7.95
N GLU A 39 -16.56 7.71 7.50
CA GLU A 39 -17.82 8.43 7.27
C GLU A 39 -18.72 7.67 6.29
N TYR A 40 -18.17 7.24 5.15
CA TYR A 40 -18.90 6.43 4.17
C TYR A 40 -19.41 5.11 4.77
N LEU A 41 -18.56 4.40 5.51
CA LEU A 41 -18.95 3.13 6.15
C LEU A 41 -20.05 3.33 7.21
N MET A 42 -19.99 4.42 7.97
CA MET A 42 -21.02 4.75 8.96
C MET A 42 -22.37 5.07 8.28
N GLU A 43 -22.34 5.85 7.20
CA GLU A 43 -23.53 6.21 6.42
C GLU A 43 -24.15 4.98 5.71
N ALA A 44 -23.32 4.17 5.05
CA ALA A 44 -23.76 2.97 4.36
C ALA A 44 -24.33 1.89 5.28
N ASN A 45 -24.02 1.96 6.58
CA ASN A 45 -24.46 1.02 7.62
C ASN A 45 -24.38 -0.47 7.19
N PRO A 46 -23.19 -0.96 6.81
CA PRO A 46 -23.05 -2.32 6.28
C PRO A 46 -23.35 -3.39 7.33
N GLN A 47 -23.41 -3.04 8.61
CA GLN A 47 -23.83 -3.95 9.66
C GLN A 47 -25.27 -4.42 9.47
N ALA A 48 -26.17 -3.54 9.02
CA ALA A 48 -27.56 -3.90 8.76
C ALA A 48 -27.73 -4.69 7.45
N THR A 49 -26.88 -4.50 6.45
CA THR A 49 -27.04 -5.07 5.10
C THR A 49 -26.19 -6.34 4.87
N THR A 50 -24.96 -6.33 5.34
CA THR A 50 -23.99 -7.43 5.15
C THR A 50 -23.51 -8.06 6.45
N GLY A 51 -23.80 -7.43 7.59
CA GLY A 51 -23.30 -7.80 8.91
C GLY A 51 -21.84 -7.41 9.15
N MET A 52 -21.20 -6.59 8.30
CA MET A 52 -19.87 -6.04 8.53
C MET A 52 -19.91 -5.07 9.71
N VAL A 53 -19.09 -5.32 10.72
CA VAL A 53 -18.98 -4.44 11.90
C VAL A 53 -18.17 -3.19 11.53
N VAL A 54 -18.71 -2.01 11.81
CA VAL A 54 -17.99 -0.74 11.68
C VAL A 54 -17.92 -0.10 13.04
N LEU A 55 -16.69 0.19 13.51
CA LEU A 55 -16.50 0.76 14.83
C LEU A 55 -15.42 1.86 14.80
N GLN A 56 -15.79 3.04 15.26
CA GLN A 56 -14.86 4.10 15.56
C GLN A 56 -14.23 3.82 16.93
N ALA A 57 -12.93 3.53 16.93
CA ALA A 57 -12.15 3.35 18.16
C ALA A 57 -11.88 4.71 18.83
N GLU A 58 -11.44 4.68 20.07
CA GLU A 58 -11.06 5.89 20.82
C GLU A 58 -9.70 6.45 20.42
N SER A 59 -8.86 5.63 19.75
CA SER A 59 -7.52 6.00 19.27
C SER A 59 -7.04 5.04 18.18
N GLU A 60 -5.97 5.40 17.49
CA GLU A 60 -5.31 4.54 16.51
C GLU A 60 -4.75 3.27 17.17
N VAL A 61 -4.24 3.39 18.40
CA VAL A 61 -3.73 2.25 19.18
C VAL A 61 -4.84 1.26 19.49
N ALA A 62 -6.02 1.74 19.93
CA ALA A 62 -7.18 0.88 20.14
C ALA A 62 -7.64 0.24 18.84
N ALA A 63 -7.71 1.00 17.74
CA ALA A 63 -8.13 0.52 16.43
C ALA A 63 -7.27 -0.66 15.94
N ILE A 64 -5.94 -0.55 16.00
CA ILE A 64 -5.06 -1.63 15.53
C ILE A 64 -5.13 -2.87 16.42
N ASN A 65 -5.37 -2.71 17.71
CA ASN A 65 -5.57 -3.86 18.61
C ASN A 65 -6.92 -4.57 18.36
N MET A 66 -7.96 -3.84 17.96
CA MET A 66 -9.22 -4.44 17.50
C MET A 66 -9.02 -5.22 16.19
N VAL A 67 -8.20 -4.69 15.26
CA VAL A 67 -7.80 -5.43 14.04
C VAL A 67 -7.05 -6.70 14.41
N TYR A 68 -6.10 -6.64 15.35
CA TYR A 68 -5.38 -7.82 15.84
C TYR A 68 -6.36 -8.91 16.33
N GLY A 69 -7.31 -8.52 17.19
CA GLY A 69 -8.30 -9.46 17.74
C GLY A 69 -9.21 -10.05 16.65
N GLY A 70 -9.74 -9.23 15.76
CA GLY A 70 -10.58 -9.67 14.63
C GLY A 70 -9.84 -10.59 13.67
N ALA A 71 -8.60 -10.24 13.30
CA ALA A 71 -7.73 -11.07 12.46
C ALA A 71 -7.40 -12.41 13.13
N ALA A 72 -7.14 -12.42 14.44
CA ALA A 72 -6.90 -13.65 15.20
C ALA A 72 -8.10 -14.61 15.18
N CYS A 73 -9.32 -14.07 15.07
CA CYS A 73 -10.54 -14.87 14.87
C CYS A 73 -10.73 -15.35 13.40
N GLY A 74 -9.77 -15.13 12.52
CA GLY A 74 -9.86 -15.52 11.11
C GLY A 74 -10.80 -14.66 10.27
N LYS A 75 -11.09 -13.43 10.73
CA LYS A 75 -12.02 -12.51 10.06
C LYS A 75 -11.30 -11.56 9.12
N LYS A 76 -11.95 -11.21 8.00
CA LYS A 76 -11.50 -10.17 7.08
C LYS A 76 -11.69 -8.81 7.72
N VAL A 77 -10.66 -8.30 8.36
CA VAL A 77 -10.69 -7.01 9.06
C VAL A 77 -9.73 -6.01 8.46
N MET A 78 -10.08 -4.74 8.55
CA MET A 78 -9.25 -3.66 8.06
C MET A 78 -9.27 -2.43 8.97
N THR A 79 -8.28 -1.59 8.75
CA THR A 79 -8.19 -0.23 9.31
C THR A 79 -7.68 0.73 8.28
N SER A 80 -7.97 2.00 8.44
CA SER A 80 -7.34 3.08 7.70
C SER A 80 -6.79 4.14 8.64
N SER A 81 -5.81 4.89 8.16
CA SER A 81 -5.24 6.05 8.87
C SER A 81 -4.47 6.94 7.88
N SER A 82 -3.81 7.94 8.42
CA SER A 82 -2.87 8.80 7.71
C SER A 82 -1.61 8.95 8.55
N SER A 83 -0.48 9.05 7.93
CA SER A 83 0.88 9.26 8.46
C SER A 83 1.07 9.26 9.99
N PRO A 84 0.65 10.29 10.77
CA PRO A 84 0.81 10.27 12.24
C PRO A 84 0.05 9.12 12.91
N GLY A 85 -1.15 8.80 12.40
CA GLY A 85 -1.95 7.71 12.97
C GLY A 85 -1.37 6.33 12.61
N ILE A 86 -0.73 6.18 11.45
CA ILE A 86 0.03 4.96 11.13
C ILE A 86 1.23 4.82 12.07
N SER A 87 1.90 5.92 12.42
CA SER A 87 2.98 5.90 13.42
C SER A 87 2.51 5.34 14.76
N LEU A 88 1.31 5.73 15.23
CA LEU A 88 0.70 5.19 16.45
C LEU A 88 0.32 3.71 16.34
N LYS A 89 0.05 3.21 15.14
CA LYS A 89 -0.32 1.80 14.90
C LYS A 89 0.87 0.86 14.76
N GLN A 90 2.11 1.36 14.67
CA GLN A 90 3.29 0.55 14.30
C GLN A 90 3.56 -0.63 15.24
N GLU A 91 3.39 -0.46 16.54
CA GLU A 91 3.55 -1.57 17.49
C GLU A 91 2.54 -2.69 17.20
N GLY A 92 1.26 -2.33 17.03
CA GLY A 92 0.21 -3.30 16.70
C GLY A 92 0.43 -3.97 15.34
N ILE A 93 0.91 -3.23 14.33
CA ILE A 93 1.26 -3.79 13.02
C ILE A 93 2.37 -4.83 13.16
N THR A 94 3.41 -4.54 13.96
CA THR A 94 4.49 -5.50 14.25
C THR A 94 3.96 -6.77 14.90
N TYR A 95 3.06 -6.64 15.87
CA TYR A 95 2.44 -7.79 16.53
C TYR A 95 1.58 -8.62 15.57
N ILE A 96 0.83 -7.97 14.67
CA ILE A 96 0.03 -8.64 13.64
C ILE A 96 0.95 -9.44 12.69
N ALA A 97 2.05 -8.83 12.25
CA ALA A 97 3.03 -9.50 11.39
C ALA A 97 3.72 -10.67 12.12
N GLY A 98 4.15 -10.45 13.37
CA GLY A 98 4.78 -11.47 14.22
C GLY A 98 3.84 -12.61 14.62
N ALA A 99 2.53 -12.38 14.62
CA ALA A 99 1.52 -13.42 14.87
C ALA A 99 1.00 -14.07 13.56
N GLU A 100 1.54 -13.70 12.40
CA GLU A 100 1.11 -14.14 11.06
C GLU A 100 -0.42 -13.98 10.85
N LEU A 101 -0.93 -12.80 11.13
CA LEU A 101 -2.35 -12.49 11.00
C LEU A 101 -2.65 -11.69 9.72
N PRO A 102 -3.69 -12.08 8.96
CA PRO A 102 -4.10 -11.37 7.77
C PRO A 102 -4.95 -10.14 8.12
N CYS A 103 -4.59 -8.98 7.62
CA CYS A 103 -5.46 -7.80 7.66
C CYS A 103 -5.11 -6.83 6.53
N LEU A 104 -6.00 -5.88 6.27
CA LEU A 104 -5.78 -4.80 5.32
C LEU A 104 -5.61 -3.48 6.07
N ILE A 105 -4.55 -2.75 5.74
CA ILE A 105 -4.25 -1.42 6.28
C ILE A 105 -4.27 -0.43 5.12
N VAL A 106 -4.97 0.68 5.25
CA VAL A 106 -4.95 1.76 4.25
C VAL A 106 -4.28 2.97 4.85
N ASN A 107 -3.17 3.40 4.26
CA ASN A 107 -2.50 4.64 4.59
C ASN A 107 -2.73 5.68 3.48
N VAL A 108 -3.47 6.73 3.79
CA VAL A 108 -3.63 7.89 2.90
C VAL A 108 -2.64 8.97 3.36
N VAL A 109 -1.47 8.96 2.74
CA VAL A 109 -0.29 9.72 3.18
C VAL A 109 -0.50 11.22 3.06
N ARG A 110 -0.09 11.94 4.10
CA ARG A 110 -0.02 13.40 4.15
C ARG A 110 1.37 13.91 4.48
N GLY A 111 1.63 15.18 4.21
CA GLY A 111 2.95 15.78 4.44
C GLY A 111 3.33 15.87 5.91
N GLY A 112 4.48 15.31 6.25
CA GLY A 112 5.18 15.38 7.53
C GLY A 112 6.48 16.19 7.43
N PRO A 113 7.36 16.12 8.45
CA PRO A 113 7.26 15.36 9.70
C PRO A 113 6.33 16.01 10.75
N GLY A 114 6.09 15.27 11.83
CA GLY A 114 5.21 15.69 12.93
C GLY A 114 3.73 15.70 12.51
N LEU A 115 2.96 16.66 13.02
CA LEU A 115 1.58 16.84 12.56
C LEU A 115 1.52 17.25 11.09
N GLY A 116 2.54 17.97 10.63
CA GLY A 116 2.73 18.36 9.24
C GLY A 116 1.56 19.14 8.66
N THR A 117 1.17 18.75 7.44
CA THR A 117 0.04 19.33 6.70
C THR A 117 -0.92 18.21 6.30
N ILE A 118 -2.17 18.58 5.98
CA ILE A 118 -3.17 17.64 5.44
C ILE A 118 -3.02 17.38 3.94
N GLN A 119 -2.06 18.04 3.29
CA GLN A 119 -1.82 17.96 1.85
C GLN A 119 -1.12 16.63 1.48
N PRO A 120 -1.30 16.14 0.23
CA PRO A 120 -0.76 14.84 -0.19
C PRO A 120 0.76 14.79 -0.15
N ALA A 121 1.30 13.62 0.21
CA ALA A 121 2.74 13.34 0.20
C ALA A 121 3.01 11.85 -0.05
N GLN A 122 4.28 11.49 -0.28
CA GLN A 122 4.76 10.12 -0.41
C GLN A 122 5.92 9.83 0.55
N SER A 123 5.95 10.55 1.68
CA SER A 123 7.04 10.49 2.66
C SER A 123 6.96 9.33 3.66
N ASP A 124 5.96 8.45 3.54
CA ASP A 124 5.83 7.24 4.36
C ASP A 124 6.35 5.97 3.64
N TYR A 125 7.06 6.12 2.53
CA TYR A 125 7.57 4.99 1.76
C TYR A 125 8.47 4.08 2.61
N PHE A 126 9.45 4.63 3.33
CA PHE A 126 10.31 3.84 4.21
C PHE A 126 9.52 3.18 5.33
N GLN A 127 8.60 3.91 5.97
CA GLN A 127 7.75 3.36 7.02
C GLN A 127 6.95 2.14 6.52
N ALA A 128 6.44 2.19 5.30
CA ALA A 128 5.65 1.12 4.70
C ALA A 128 6.51 -0.07 4.24
N THR A 129 7.69 0.19 3.66
CA THR A 129 8.47 -0.82 2.93
C THR A 129 9.67 -1.37 3.69
N LYS A 130 10.24 -0.58 4.62
CA LYS A 130 11.44 -0.95 5.40
C LYS A 130 11.11 -1.38 6.84
N GLY A 131 9.82 -1.47 7.20
CA GLY A 131 9.38 -1.77 8.56
C GLY A 131 9.34 -0.52 9.44
N GLY A 132 8.13 0.00 9.68
CA GLY A 132 7.94 1.19 10.52
C GLY A 132 7.94 0.90 12.01
N GLY A 133 7.77 -0.37 12.41
CA GLY A 133 7.85 -0.86 13.79
C GLY A 133 9.22 -1.45 14.11
N HIS A 134 9.25 -2.61 14.74
CA HIS A 134 10.48 -3.30 15.12
C HIS A 134 10.46 -4.77 14.68
N GLY A 135 11.66 -5.37 14.56
CA GLY A 135 11.86 -6.76 14.13
C GLY A 135 11.96 -6.91 12.61
N ASP A 136 12.25 -8.14 12.19
CA ASP A 136 12.52 -8.50 10.80
C ASP A 136 11.22 -8.85 10.06
N TYR A 137 10.36 -7.86 9.79
CA TYR A 137 9.11 -8.08 9.09
C TYR A 137 8.94 -7.15 7.89
N HIS A 138 8.12 -7.57 6.94
CA HIS A 138 7.66 -6.77 5.82
C HIS A 138 6.14 -6.84 5.67
N LEU A 139 5.55 -5.72 5.28
CA LEU A 139 4.19 -5.67 4.75
C LEU A 139 4.27 -5.91 3.23
N LEU A 140 3.23 -6.51 2.65
CA LEU A 140 3.02 -6.37 1.22
C LEU A 140 2.38 -5.00 0.97
N VAL A 141 2.98 -4.18 0.11
CA VAL A 141 2.57 -2.78 -0.08
C VAL A 141 2.13 -2.55 -1.51
N LEU A 142 0.87 -2.15 -1.69
CA LEU A 142 0.24 -1.82 -2.96
C LEU A 142 0.09 -0.30 -3.09
N ALA A 143 0.49 0.27 -4.21
CA ALA A 143 0.43 1.71 -4.48
C ALA A 143 -0.53 2.02 -5.63
N PRO A 144 -1.78 2.41 -5.35
CA PRO A 144 -2.74 2.78 -6.38
C PRO A 144 -2.36 4.10 -7.05
N SER A 145 -2.71 4.26 -8.33
CA SER A 145 -2.57 5.49 -9.10
C SER A 145 -3.90 6.02 -9.64
N SER A 146 -5.01 5.39 -9.29
CA SER A 146 -6.36 5.79 -9.70
C SER A 146 -7.38 5.40 -8.64
N VAL A 147 -8.56 6.00 -8.72
CA VAL A 147 -9.69 5.63 -7.84
C VAL A 147 -10.17 4.20 -8.12
N GLN A 148 -10.06 3.73 -9.37
CA GLN A 148 -10.36 2.33 -9.69
C GLN A 148 -9.42 1.39 -8.95
N GLU A 149 -8.12 1.68 -8.93
CA GLU A 149 -7.15 0.85 -8.20
C GLU A 149 -7.32 0.94 -6.68
N MET A 150 -7.77 2.09 -6.15
CA MET A 150 -8.15 2.17 -4.73
C MET A 150 -9.19 1.11 -4.37
N ALA A 151 -10.20 0.92 -5.23
CA ALA A 151 -11.22 -0.12 -5.05
C ALA A 151 -10.69 -1.54 -5.30
N ASP A 152 -9.97 -1.75 -6.41
CA ASP A 152 -9.52 -3.07 -6.82
C ASP A 152 -8.50 -3.67 -5.85
N PHE A 153 -7.65 -2.83 -5.25
CA PHE A 153 -6.62 -3.27 -4.32
C PHE A 153 -7.17 -3.65 -2.94
N VAL A 154 -8.42 -3.30 -2.60
CA VAL A 154 -9.05 -3.80 -1.37
C VAL A 154 -9.25 -5.31 -1.43
N GLU A 155 -9.85 -5.81 -2.50
CA GLU A 155 -10.04 -7.26 -2.67
C GLU A 155 -8.71 -7.98 -2.84
N LEU A 156 -7.84 -7.48 -3.72
CA LEU A 156 -6.49 -8.02 -3.91
C LEU A 156 -5.70 -8.04 -2.59
N GLY A 157 -5.80 -6.99 -1.80
CA GLY A 157 -5.12 -6.89 -0.51
C GLY A 157 -5.60 -7.94 0.49
N PHE A 158 -6.91 -8.17 0.58
CA PHE A 158 -7.44 -9.26 1.41
C PHE A 158 -6.99 -10.64 0.90
N ASP A 159 -7.05 -10.89 -0.41
CA ASP A 159 -6.63 -12.17 -0.98
C ASP A 159 -5.15 -12.46 -0.69
N LEU A 160 -4.28 -11.46 -0.85
CA LEU A 160 -2.86 -11.57 -0.54
C LEU A 160 -2.60 -11.70 0.97
N ALA A 161 -3.35 -10.96 1.81
CA ALA A 161 -3.23 -11.04 3.25
C ALA A 161 -3.52 -12.47 3.75
N PHE A 162 -4.60 -13.08 3.29
CA PHE A 162 -4.98 -14.43 3.68
C PHE A 162 -4.06 -15.49 3.06
N LYS A 163 -3.64 -15.31 1.80
CA LYS A 163 -2.68 -16.21 1.12
C LYS A 163 -1.38 -16.37 1.91
N TYR A 164 -0.82 -15.26 2.37
CA TYR A 164 0.48 -15.24 3.05
C TYR A 164 0.37 -15.18 4.57
N ARG A 165 -0.84 -15.06 5.13
CA ARG A 165 -1.04 -14.76 6.55
C ARG A 165 -0.13 -13.61 6.98
N ASN A 166 -0.31 -12.46 6.35
CA ASN A 166 0.53 -11.29 6.51
C ASN A 166 -0.31 -10.01 6.36
N PRO A 167 -0.02 -8.95 7.11
CA PRO A 167 -0.68 -7.68 6.86
C PRO A 167 -0.30 -7.13 5.48
N VAL A 168 -1.29 -6.57 4.78
CA VAL A 168 -1.13 -5.89 3.49
C VAL A 168 -1.47 -4.42 3.66
N MET A 169 -0.69 -3.54 3.05
CA MET A 169 -0.94 -2.10 3.08
C MET A 169 -1.27 -1.57 1.69
N ILE A 170 -2.33 -0.80 1.58
CA ILE A 170 -2.57 0.12 0.45
C ILE A 170 -1.93 1.45 0.86
N LEU A 171 -0.87 1.84 0.16
CA LEU A 171 -0.18 3.11 0.36
C LEU A 171 -0.62 4.09 -0.73
N SER A 172 -1.58 4.93 -0.38
CA SER A 172 -2.12 6.00 -1.22
C SER A 172 -1.67 7.35 -0.70
N ASP A 173 -2.12 8.40 -1.32
CA ASP A 173 -1.90 9.78 -0.87
C ASP A 173 -3.21 10.58 -0.91
N GLY A 174 -3.21 11.76 -0.28
CA GLY A 174 -4.38 12.60 -0.17
C GLY A 174 -4.95 13.06 -1.52
N ALA A 175 -4.16 13.11 -2.59
CA ALA A 175 -4.67 13.50 -3.91
C ALA A 175 -5.56 12.39 -4.49
N ILE A 176 -5.10 11.14 -4.49
CA ILE A 176 -5.90 10.00 -4.98
C ILE A 176 -7.09 9.75 -4.04
N GLY A 177 -6.90 9.88 -2.73
CA GLY A 177 -7.98 9.70 -1.76
C GLY A 177 -9.15 10.66 -1.96
N GLN A 178 -8.87 11.91 -2.36
CA GLN A 178 -9.86 12.98 -2.52
C GLN A 178 -10.37 13.18 -3.96
N MET A 179 -9.65 12.71 -4.98
CA MET A 179 -10.09 12.88 -6.37
C MET A 179 -11.31 12.02 -6.67
N MET A 180 -12.16 12.52 -7.55
CA MET A 180 -13.36 11.82 -8.01
C MET A 180 -13.14 11.25 -9.41
N GLU A 181 -13.37 9.94 -9.56
CA GLU A 181 -13.35 9.26 -10.86
C GLU A 181 -14.52 8.28 -10.97
N LYS A 182 -14.81 7.86 -12.21
CA LYS A 182 -15.75 6.77 -12.46
C LYS A 182 -15.11 5.44 -12.05
N VAL A 183 -15.81 4.68 -11.23
CA VAL A 183 -15.34 3.40 -10.67
C VAL A 183 -16.32 2.29 -11.05
N TRP A 184 -15.79 1.22 -11.63
CA TRP A 184 -16.50 -0.02 -11.85
C TRP A 184 -16.43 -0.87 -10.59
N LEU A 185 -17.53 -0.96 -9.90
CA LEU A 185 -17.66 -1.71 -8.67
C LEU A 185 -17.94 -3.19 -8.96
N LYS A 186 -17.26 -4.07 -8.23
CA LYS A 186 -17.48 -5.51 -8.29
C LYS A 186 -18.81 -5.89 -7.62
N PRO A 187 -19.43 -7.02 -8.00
CA PRO A 187 -20.58 -7.53 -7.30
C PRO A 187 -20.30 -7.80 -5.82
N GLN A 188 -21.31 -7.60 -4.97
CA GLN A 188 -21.24 -7.88 -3.54
C GLN A 188 -20.94 -9.37 -3.29
N LYS A 189 -19.86 -9.67 -2.57
CA LYS A 189 -19.55 -10.99 -2.02
C LYS A 189 -20.22 -11.18 -0.66
N LYS A 190 -20.67 -12.40 -0.38
CA LYS A 190 -21.06 -12.75 0.99
C LYS A 190 -19.82 -12.86 1.88
N ARG A 191 -19.95 -12.54 3.16
CA ARG A 191 -18.92 -12.81 4.15
C ARG A 191 -18.71 -14.31 4.29
N SER A 192 -17.47 -14.73 4.53
CA SER A 192 -17.16 -16.14 4.75
C SER A 192 -17.61 -16.57 6.15
N GLU A 193 -18.29 -17.70 6.23
CA GLU A 193 -18.63 -18.38 7.48
C GLU A 193 -17.61 -19.46 7.84
N GLU A 194 -16.59 -19.64 6.99
CA GLU A 194 -15.54 -20.63 7.19
C GLU A 194 -14.77 -20.36 8.48
N ILE A 195 -14.61 -21.40 9.28
CA ILE A 195 -13.75 -21.38 10.47
C ILE A 195 -12.36 -21.87 10.07
N LEU A 196 -11.44 -20.93 9.96
CA LEU A 196 -10.07 -21.26 9.59
C LEU A 196 -9.38 -22.10 10.66
N PRO A 197 -8.57 -23.13 10.31
CA PRO A 197 -7.98 -24.06 11.29
C PRO A 197 -7.12 -23.40 12.35
N TRP A 198 -6.50 -22.27 12.03
CA TRP A 198 -5.62 -21.51 12.92
C TRP A 198 -6.35 -20.45 13.76
N ALA A 199 -7.62 -20.16 13.48
CA ALA A 199 -8.36 -19.07 14.13
C ALA A 199 -8.69 -19.37 15.59
N THR A 200 -8.68 -18.31 16.43
CA THR A 200 -9.02 -18.38 17.85
C THR A 200 -10.53 -18.30 18.08
N THR A 201 -11.24 -19.34 17.68
CA THR A 201 -12.71 -19.41 17.77
C THR A 201 -13.22 -20.32 18.91
N GLY A 202 -12.42 -20.45 19.98
CA GLY A 202 -12.69 -21.34 21.08
C GLY A 202 -12.04 -22.71 20.95
N LYS A 203 -12.38 -23.64 21.87
CA LYS A 203 -11.91 -25.02 21.86
C LYS A 203 -13.03 -25.96 21.41
N PRO A 204 -13.11 -26.34 20.12
CA PRO A 204 -14.06 -27.37 19.69
C PRO A 204 -13.63 -28.74 20.23
N ALA A 205 -14.59 -29.69 20.29
CA ALA A 205 -14.30 -31.05 20.76
C ALA A 205 -13.27 -31.81 19.91
N THR A 206 -13.07 -31.37 18.65
CA THR A 206 -12.25 -32.06 17.66
C THR A 206 -10.78 -31.66 17.65
N ARG A 207 -10.39 -30.61 18.37
CA ARG A 207 -8.98 -30.14 18.46
C ARG A 207 -8.70 -29.38 19.74
N GLU A 208 -7.43 -29.21 20.06
CA GLU A 208 -7.00 -28.28 21.11
C GLU A 208 -7.26 -26.81 20.70
N ARG A 209 -7.27 -25.91 21.68
CA ARG A 209 -7.40 -24.47 21.43
C ARG A 209 -6.21 -23.95 20.64
N ASN A 210 -6.47 -23.05 19.71
CA ASN A 210 -5.41 -22.27 19.07
C ASN A 210 -4.95 -21.16 20.02
N ILE A 211 -3.64 -20.93 20.03
CA ILE A 211 -3.00 -19.82 20.72
C ILE A 211 -2.30 -18.99 19.64
N ILE A 212 -2.64 -17.71 19.60
CA ILE A 212 -1.99 -16.74 18.70
C ILE A 212 -1.26 -15.74 19.59
N THR A 213 0.04 -15.66 19.39
CA THR A 213 0.94 -14.76 20.12
C THR A 213 2.16 -14.45 19.27
N SER A 214 2.75 -13.28 19.47
CA SER A 214 4.06 -12.92 18.92
C SER A 214 5.18 -13.02 19.97
N LEU A 215 4.85 -13.42 21.21
CA LEU A 215 5.83 -13.58 22.28
C LEU A 215 6.41 -14.99 22.25
N ASP A 216 7.73 -15.08 22.15
CA ASP A 216 8.53 -16.27 22.48
C ASP A 216 9.73 -15.86 23.33
N LEU A 217 9.88 -16.48 24.50
CA LEU A 217 10.99 -16.20 25.42
C LEU A 217 12.25 -17.02 25.13
N ASP A 218 12.16 -17.99 24.20
CA ASP A 218 13.30 -18.78 23.75
C ASP A 218 13.91 -18.15 22.49
N PRO A 219 15.15 -17.63 22.54
CA PRO A 219 15.75 -16.96 21.39
C PRO A 219 15.97 -17.90 20.20
N GLY A 220 16.20 -19.19 20.43
CA GLY A 220 16.38 -20.17 19.36
C GLY A 220 15.08 -20.41 18.58
N ARG A 221 13.94 -20.52 19.29
CA ARG A 221 12.64 -20.63 18.62
C ARG A 221 12.27 -19.33 17.89
N GLN A 222 12.58 -18.17 18.47
CA GLN A 222 12.34 -16.88 17.82
C GLN A 222 13.17 -16.76 16.54
N GLU A 223 14.42 -17.21 16.52
CA GLU A 223 15.25 -17.25 15.31
C GLU A 223 14.64 -18.15 14.23
N GLN A 224 14.20 -19.35 14.58
CA GLN A 224 13.54 -20.27 13.62
C GLN A 224 12.26 -19.65 13.06
N PHE A 225 11.50 -18.95 13.87
CA PHE A 225 10.32 -18.22 13.40
C PHE A 225 10.70 -17.10 12.41
N ASN A 226 11.73 -16.32 12.70
CA ASN A 226 12.21 -15.28 11.78
C ASN A 226 12.72 -15.88 10.46
N LEU A 227 13.39 -17.01 10.46
CA LEU A 227 13.80 -17.73 9.24
C LEU A 227 12.57 -18.14 8.40
N LYS A 228 11.49 -18.58 9.04
CA LYS A 228 10.22 -18.87 8.36
C LYS A 228 9.63 -17.61 7.73
N LEU A 229 9.63 -16.47 8.45
CA LEU A 229 9.14 -15.19 7.90
C LEU A 229 9.99 -14.74 6.70
N ILE A 230 11.32 -14.84 6.79
CA ILE A 230 12.24 -14.51 5.69
C ILE A 230 11.94 -15.36 4.45
N ALA A 231 11.70 -16.66 4.63
CA ALA A 231 11.34 -17.54 3.52
C ALA A 231 10.01 -17.11 2.86
N LYS A 232 9.01 -16.74 3.66
CA LYS A 232 7.74 -16.18 3.18
C LYS A 232 7.93 -14.89 2.38
N TYR A 233 8.77 -13.98 2.85
CA TYR A 233 9.03 -12.71 2.16
C TYR A 233 9.78 -12.93 0.83
N ARG A 234 10.72 -13.87 0.78
CA ARG A 234 11.37 -14.27 -0.49
C ARG A 234 10.36 -14.81 -1.49
N GLU A 235 9.42 -15.64 -1.04
CA GLU A 235 8.33 -16.11 -1.92
C GLU A 235 7.48 -14.94 -2.44
N MET A 236 7.18 -13.94 -1.61
CA MET A 236 6.48 -12.73 -2.07
C MET A 236 7.32 -11.96 -3.09
N GLU A 237 8.64 -11.81 -2.88
CA GLU A 237 9.55 -11.14 -3.81
C GLU A 237 9.63 -11.84 -5.17
N GLU A 238 9.40 -13.14 -5.22
CA GLU A 238 9.39 -13.92 -6.47
C GLU A 238 8.03 -13.84 -7.19
N LYS A 239 6.92 -13.87 -6.44
CA LYS A 239 5.58 -14.15 -7.01
C LYS A 239 4.67 -12.93 -7.08
N GLU A 240 4.90 -11.89 -6.28
CA GLU A 240 3.93 -10.80 -6.09
C GLU A 240 4.40 -9.44 -6.61
N VAL A 241 5.52 -9.39 -7.30
CA VAL A 241 5.98 -8.15 -7.97
C VAL A 241 5.00 -7.75 -9.05
N ARG A 242 4.49 -6.50 -8.97
CA ARG A 242 3.61 -5.88 -9.97
C ARG A 242 4.15 -4.51 -10.36
N PHE A 243 4.15 -4.23 -11.63
CA PHE A 243 4.53 -2.93 -12.19
C PHE A 243 3.84 -2.70 -13.53
N GLU A 244 3.84 -1.47 -13.99
CA GLU A 244 3.42 -1.08 -15.33
C GLU A 244 4.54 -0.32 -16.04
N GLU A 245 4.56 -0.45 -17.34
CA GLU A 245 5.53 0.23 -18.20
C GLU A 245 4.84 1.03 -19.29
N PHE A 246 5.37 2.20 -19.57
CA PHE A 246 4.88 3.08 -20.62
C PHE A 246 6.07 3.55 -21.48
N MET A 247 6.06 3.17 -22.76
CA MET A 247 7.07 3.58 -23.75
C MET A 247 8.52 3.30 -23.32
N THR A 248 8.77 2.13 -22.70
CA THR A 248 10.11 1.76 -22.20
C THR A 248 10.98 1.09 -23.26
N ASP A 249 10.40 0.56 -24.35
CA ASP A 249 11.10 -0.26 -25.33
C ASP A 249 12.20 0.51 -26.11
N ASP A 250 11.95 1.79 -26.41
CA ASP A 250 12.87 2.68 -27.15
C ASP A 250 13.42 3.83 -26.30
N ALA A 251 13.25 3.74 -24.96
CA ALA A 251 13.60 4.83 -24.08
C ALA A 251 15.10 4.93 -23.82
N ASP A 252 15.64 6.15 -23.89
CA ASP A 252 16.98 6.51 -23.42
C ASP A 252 16.99 6.82 -21.92
N TYR A 253 15.86 7.27 -21.38
CA TYR A 253 15.69 7.67 -19.98
C TYR A 253 14.38 7.13 -19.43
N ILE A 254 14.37 6.67 -18.18
CA ILE A 254 13.18 6.13 -17.52
C ILE A 254 12.82 7.00 -16.32
N PHE A 255 11.56 7.44 -16.27
CA PHE A 255 10.95 7.88 -15.02
C PHE A 255 10.62 6.65 -14.18
N VAL A 256 10.90 6.70 -12.87
CA VAL A 256 10.40 5.71 -11.91
C VAL A 256 9.53 6.46 -10.90
N ALA A 257 8.25 6.13 -10.86
CA ALA A 257 7.29 6.85 -10.01
C ALA A 257 6.09 5.96 -9.67
N TYR A 258 5.46 6.20 -8.50
CA TYR A 258 4.23 5.52 -8.08
C TYR A 258 3.13 6.52 -7.72
N GLY A 259 1.90 6.03 -7.53
CA GLY A 259 0.78 6.84 -7.06
C GLY A 259 0.53 8.10 -7.90
N THR A 260 0.30 9.21 -7.24
CA THR A 260 0.10 10.52 -7.87
C THR A 260 1.30 10.94 -8.71
N SER A 261 2.54 10.69 -8.26
CA SER A 261 3.73 11.00 -9.05
C SER A 261 3.78 10.24 -10.37
N ALA A 262 3.34 8.99 -10.43
CA ALA A 262 3.27 8.23 -11.68
C ALA A 262 2.24 8.83 -12.66
N ARG A 263 1.10 9.31 -12.18
CA ARG A 263 0.11 10.01 -13.02
C ARG A 263 0.70 11.28 -13.66
N LEU A 264 1.46 12.04 -12.88
CA LEU A 264 2.15 13.24 -13.38
C LEU A 264 3.23 12.87 -14.39
N CYS A 265 3.99 11.81 -14.12
CA CYS A 265 5.02 11.31 -15.05
C CYS A 265 4.44 10.80 -16.37
N GLN A 266 3.22 10.26 -16.41
CA GLN A 266 2.56 9.91 -17.67
C GLN A 266 2.32 11.14 -18.56
N LYS A 267 2.00 12.29 -18.00
CA LYS A 267 1.89 13.55 -18.76
C LYS A 267 3.27 14.11 -19.09
N ALA A 268 4.21 14.11 -18.15
CA ALA A 268 5.59 14.53 -18.37
C ALA A 268 6.26 13.71 -19.49
N LEU A 269 6.00 12.40 -19.56
CA LEU A 269 6.46 11.51 -20.62
C LEU A 269 6.02 11.99 -22.01
N LYS A 270 4.75 12.37 -22.17
CA LYS A 270 4.23 12.90 -23.45
C LYS A 270 4.89 14.23 -23.80
N LEU A 271 5.09 15.11 -22.82
CA LEU A 271 5.77 16.40 -23.03
C LEU A 271 7.24 16.20 -23.43
N ALA A 272 7.98 15.36 -22.70
CA ALA A 272 9.38 15.05 -23.01
C ALA A 272 9.54 14.47 -24.43
N ARG A 273 8.66 13.55 -24.82
CA ARG A 273 8.69 12.96 -26.18
C ARG A 273 8.33 13.98 -27.28
N ALA A 274 7.42 14.90 -26.99
CA ALA A 274 7.13 16.01 -27.94
C ALA A 274 8.34 16.91 -28.16
N GLU A 275 9.26 16.99 -27.22
CA GLU A 275 10.54 17.70 -27.33
C GLU A 275 11.69 16.81 -27.87
N GLY A 276 11.40 15.60 -28.33
CA GLY A 276 12.39 14.68 -28.93
C GLY A 276 13.19 13.84 -27.90
N ILE A 277 12.88 13.92 -26.62
CA ILE A 277 13.54 13.12 -25.59
C ILE A 277 12.85 11.74 -25.51
N LYS A 278 13.60 10.67 -25.80
CA LYS A 278 13.11 9.29 -25.68
C LYS A 278 12.99 8.88 -24.20
N ALA A 279 11.95 9.37 -23.54
CA ALA A 279 11.64 9.00 -22.18
C ALA A 279 10.67 7.80 -22.12
N GLY A 280 10.75 7.01 -21.06
CA GLY A 280 9.80 5.95 -20.67
C GLY A 280 9.39 6.14 -19.21
N LEU A 281 8.43 5.34 -18.74
CA LEU A 281 8.02 5.31 -17.34
C LEU A 281 7.88 3.85 -16.89
N LEU A 282 8.51 3.49 -15.77
CA LEU A 282 8.20 2.32 -15.00
C LEU A 282 7.48 2.76 -13.72
N ARG A 283 6.28 2.24 -13.53
CA ARG A 283 5.45 2.47 -12.34
C ARG A 283 5.44 1.21 -11.48
N PRO A 284 6.10 1.18 -10.32
CA PRO A 284 5.84 0.14 -9.33
C PRO A 284 4.37 0.18 -8.89
N VAL A 285 3.68 -0.94 -8.97
CA VAL A 285 2.35 -1.17 -8.40
C VAL A 285 2.49 -1.76 -7.00
N THR A 286 3.46 -2.68 -6.81
CA THR A 286 3.93 -3.09 -5.50
C THR A 286 5.19 -2.31 -5.13
N LEU A 287 5.23 -1.78 -3.90
CA LEU A 287 6.42 -1.13 -3.35
C LEU A 287 7.21 -2.10 -2.46
N PHE A 288 6.55 -3.08 -1.87
CA PHE A 288 7.14 -4.31 -1.40
C PHE A 288 6.21 -5.47 -1.82
N PRO A 289 6.70 -6.41 -2.59
CA PRO A 289 8.05 -6.47 -3.20
C PRO A 289 8.25 -5.43 -4.31
N PHE A 290 9.46 -4.88 -4.38
CA PHE A 290 9.85 -3.88 -5.38
C PHE A 290 10.29 -4.53 -6.70
N PRO A 291 10.08 -3.94 -7.89
CA PRO A 291 10.42 -4.53 -9.20
C PRO A 291 11.93 -4.46 -9.52
N LYS A 292 12.77 -4.91 -8.59
CA LYS A 292 14.24 -4.85 -8.65
C LYS A 292 14.81 -5.48 -9.94
N LYS A 293 14.34 -6.68 -10.28
CA LYS A 293 14.81 -7.41 -11.47
C LYS A 293 14.53 -6.62 -12.74
N ARG A 294 13.34 -6.07 -12.89
CA ARG A 294 12.97 -5.32 -14.09
C ARG A 294 13.75 -4.02 -14.24
N LEU A 295 13.93 -3.28 -13.13
CA LEU A 295 14.78 -2.08 -13.13
C LEU A 295 16.24 -2.40 -13.50
N ASN A 296 16.77 -3.52 -13.01
CA ASN A 296 18.11 -3.97 -13.36
C ASN A 296 18.27 -4.30 -14.85
N GLU A 297 17.25 -4.95 -15.47
CA GLU A 297 17.21 -5.24 -16.90
C GLU A 297 17.11 -3.97 -17.75
N LEU A 298 16.32 -2.97 -17.30
CA LEU A 298 16.22 -1.68 -17.98
C LEU A 298 17.52 -0.88 -17.86
N ALA A 299 18.23 -0.98 -16.74
CA ALA A 299 19.49 -0.28 -16.49
C ALA A 299 20.59 -0.63 -17.51
N ASP A 300 20.56 -1.83 -18.10
CA ASP A 300 21.48 -2.22 -19.17
C ASP A 300 21.21 -1.52 -20.51
N LYS A 301 20.03 -0.90 -20.68
CA LYS A 301 19.56 -0.34 -21.96
C LYS A 301 19.44 1.17 -21.97
N VAL A 302 19.35 1.81 -20.81
CA VAL A 302 19.05 3.24 -20.70
C VAL A 302 20.25 4.05 -20.22
N LYS A 303 20.27 5.32 -20.55
CA LYS A 303 21.33 6.28 -20.17
C LYS A 303 21.15 6.80 -18.73
N GLY A 304 19.95 6.66 -18.17
CA GLY A 304 19.65 7.08 -16.80
C GLY A 304 18.20 6.89 -16.39
N MET A 305 17.99 6.91 -15.07
CA MET A 305 16.67 6.85 -14.46
C MET A 305 16.45 8.06 -13.54
N LEU A 306 15.26 8.66 -13.61
CA LEU A 306 14.83 9.75 -12.73
C LEU A 306 13.69 9.26 -11.85
N ALA A 307 13.96 9.09 -10.56
CA ALA A 307 12.92 8.81 -9.56
C ALA A 307 12.15 10.10 -9.27
N VAL A 308 10.82 10.05 -9.35
CA VAL A 308 9.93 11.18 -9.10
C VAL A 308 8.97 10.82 -7.97
N GLU A 309 9.03 11.60 -6.88
CA GLU A 309 8.25 11.31 -5.66
C GLU A 309 7.83 12.59 -4.94
N MET A 310 6.75 12.52 -4.17
CA MET A 310 6.35 13.61 -3.27
C MET A 310 7.03 13.43 -1.89
N SER A 311 8.37 13.35 -1.90
CA SER A 311 9.23 13.18 -0.74
C SER A 311 10.62 13.78 -1.00
N ALA A 312 11.48 13.77 0.01
CA ALA A 312 12.89 14.18 -0.10
C ALA A 312 13.81 13.10 -0.69
N GLY A 313 13.24 12.00 -1.20
CA GLY A 313 13.95 10.86 -1.76
C GLY A 313 13.95 9.66 -0.82
N GLN A 314 13.01 8.74 -1.05
CA GLN A 314 12.91 7.47 -0.33
C GLN A 314 12.89 6.29 -1.30
N MET A 315 11.97 6.28 -2.27
CA MET A 315 11.93 5.23 -3.29
C MET A 315 13.20 5.22 -4.15
N VAL A 316 13.82 6.37 -4.37
CA VAL A 316 15.07 6.46 -5.14
C VAL A 316 16.17 5.55 -4.62
N GLU A 317 16.22 5.26 -3.32
CA GLU A 317 17.20 4.33 -2.75
C GLU A 317 16.97 2.89 -3.26
N ASP A 318 15.71 2.44 -3.35
CA ASP A 318 15.39 1.14 -3.94
C ASP A 318 15.66 1.09 -5.44
N VAL A 319 15.49 2.22 -6.16
CA VAL A 319 15.91 2.33 -7.56
C VAL A 319 17.43 2.20 -7.68
N MET A 320 18.19 2.92 -6.88
CA MET A 320 19.67 2.85 -6.86
C MET A 320 20.17 1.44 -6.54
N LEU A 321 19.59 0.79 -5.52
CA LEU A 321 19.90 -0.60 -5.18
C LEU A 321 19.57 -1.56 -6.32
N SER A 322 18.45 -1.32 -7.02
CA SER A 322 18.00 -2.19 -8.12
C SER A 322 18.90 -2.12 -9.34
N VAL A 323 19.37 -0.93 -9.71
CA VAL A 323 20.23 -0.74 -10.90
C VAL A 323 21.68 -1.18 -10.67
N CYS A 324 22.11 -1.34 -9.43
CA CYS A 324 23.48 -1.82 -9.06
C CYS A 324 24.61 -1.02 -9.75
N GLY A 325 24.46 0.28 -9.94
CA GLY A 325 25.45 1.15 -10.57
C GLY A 325 25.55 1.03 -12.10
N LYS A 326 24.71 0.24 -12.77
CA LYS A 326 24.74 0.05 -14.22
C LYS A 326 24.37 1.31 -15.02
N THR A 327 23.53 2.16 -14.46
CA THR A 327 23.13 3.43 -15.07
C THR A 327 23.04 4.53 -14.03
N ARG A 328 23.06 5.79 -14.47
CA ARG A 328 22.91 6.93 -13.56
C ARG A 328 21.47 6.96 -13.01
N VAL A 329 21.34 7.26 -11.72
CA VAL A 329 20.03 7.51 -11.07
C VAL A 329 20.04 8.90 -10.46
N SER A 330 18.97 9.64 -10.65
CA SER A 330 18.74 10.93 -10.00
C SER A 330 17.36 10.96 -9.37
N HIS A 331 17.13 11.95 -8.56
CA HIS A 331 15.87 12.16 -7.85
C HIS A 331 15.32 13.56 -8.13
N TYR A 332 14.02 13.64 -8.35
CA TYR A 332 13.26 14.88 -8.28
C TYR A 332 12.05 14.69 -7.37
N GLY A 333 11.90 15.58 -6.40
CA GLY A 333 10.78 15.51 -5.46
C GLY A 333 10.34 16.85 -4.92
N ARG A 334 9.07 16.92 -4.53
CA ARG A 334 8.49 17.99 -3.73
C ARG A 334 8.06 17.40 -2.40
N MET A 335 8.09 18.16 -1.34
CA MET A 335 7.81 17.68 0.01
C MET A 335 6.87 18.63 0.75
N GLY A 336 6.41 18.24 1.95
CA GLY A 336 5.55 19.07 2.80
C GLY A 336 4.17 19.38 2.22
N GLY A 337 3.66 18.52 1.31
CA GLY A 337 2.34 18.70 0.69
C GLY A 337 2.36 19.39 -0.68
N MET A 338 3.52 19.73 -1.18
CA MET A 338 3.66 20.24 -2.55
C MET A 338 3.67 19.11 -3.57
N ILE A 339 2.88 19.27 -4.62
CA ILE A 339 2.79 18.31 -5.73
C ILE A 339 3.65 18.83 -6.89
N PRO A 340 4.51 17.98 -7.50
CA PRO A 340 5.23 18.33 -8.73
C PRO A 340 4.27 18.64 -9.88
N THR A 341 4.71 19.49 -10.82
CA THR A 341 4.02 19.62 -12.10
C THR A 341 4.70 18.77 -13.17
N PRO A 342 3.99 18.36 -14.23
CA PRO A 342 4.60 17.65 -15.36
C PRO A 342 5.73 18.43 -16.02
N GLU A 343 5.60 19.74 -16.09
CA GLU A 343 6.60 20.68 -16.66
C GLU A 343 7.88 20.70 -15.81
N GLU A 344 7.74 20.78 -14.47
CA GLU A 344 8.88 20.68 -13.54
C GLU A 344 9.62 19.34 -13.69
N VAL A 345 8.89 18.22 -13.86
CA VAL A 345 9.49 16.90 -14.08
C VAL A 345 10.31 16.87 -15.37
N VAL A 346 9.80 17.46 -16.46
CA VAL A 346 10.52 17.54 -17.75
C VAL A 346 11.77 18.41 -17.62
N GLU A 347 11.69 19.56 -16.95
CA GLU A 347 12.87 20.43 -16.74
C GLU A 347 13.96 19.72 -15.90
N ASN A 348 13.56 18.96 -14.88
CA ASN A 348 14.51 18.16 -14.10
C ASN A 348 15.12 17.02 -14.93
N LEU A 349 14.35 16.38 -15.82
CA LEU A 349 14.90 15.41 -16.78
C LEU A 349 15.92 16.07 -17.70
N LYS A 350 15.64 17.24 -18.25
CA LYS A 350 16.59 17.99 -19.10
C LYS A 350 17.88 18.36 -18.35
N SER A 351 17.75 18.76 -17.08
CA SER A 351 18.90 19.06 -16.23
C SER A 351 19.73 17.80 -15.98
N PHE A 352 19.09 16.68 -15.70
CA PHE A 352 19.73 15.37 -15.51
C PHE A 352 20.45 14.87 -16.78
N ILE A 353 19.92 15.17 -17.97
CA ILE A 353 20.54 14.81 -19.25
C ILE A 353 21.83 15.61 -19.49
N LYS A 354 21.87 16.88 -19.09
CA LYS A 354 23.01 17.79 -19.30
C LYS A 354 24.18 17.54 -18.36
N GLY A 355 23.93 17.06 -17.17
CA GLY A 355 24.98 16.93 -16.14
C GLY A 355 24.99 15.69 -15.37
#